data_55156817719caf84ef7476c331964611
#
_entry.id   55156817719caf84ef7476c331964611
#
_cell.length_a   1.000
_cell.length_b   1.000
_cell.length_c   1.000
_cell.angle_alpha   90.00
_cell.angle_beta   90.00
_cell.angle_gamma   90.00
#
_symmetry.space_group_name_H-M   'P 1'
#
loop_
_entity.id
_entity.type
_entity.pdbx_description
1 polymer ?
#
loop_
_entity_poly.entity_id
_entity_poly.type
_entity_poly.pdbx_seq_one_letter_code
_entity_poly.pdbx_strand_id
1 'polypeptide(L)'
;MHVIPYCHQRGDKIMAYNYQGYWKDVGTLSAYWEANMELIDIIPEFNLYEEFWRIYTKTDVIPPQYFSADSKVNACIVGDGTEVYGEISNSVIGAGVVIEEGAVVTNSIIMNNTVIKKGAKIEKSIIAESVEAVSY
;
A
#
# COMPACT_ATOMS: atom_id res chain seq x y z
N MET A 1 -22.76 -3.08 17.55
CA MET A 1 -24.00 -2.27 17.42
C MET A 1 -24.66 -2.64 16.11
N HIS A 2 -25.90 -3.08 16.13
CA HIS A 2 -26.58 -3.62 14.94
C HIS A 2 -27.60 -2.59 14.42
N VAL A 3 -27.16 -1.59 13.66
CA VAL A 3 -27.99 -0.46 13.20
C VAL A 3 -29.18 -0.94 12.36
N ILE A 4 -28.94 -1.78 11.36
CA ILE A 4 -29.99 -2.26 10.46
C ILE A 4 -31.09 -3.06 11.21
N PRO A 5 -30.76 -4.07 12.04
CA PRO A 5 -31.76 -4.74 12.86
C PRO A 5 -32.52 -3.82 13.82
N TYR A 6 -31.86 -2.84 14.40
CA TYR A 6 -32.52 -1.86 15.28
C TYR A 6 -33.53 -0.98 14.53
N CYS A 7 -33.16 -0.44 13.38
CA CYS A 7 -34.07 0.34 12.53
C CYS A 7 -35.26 -0.52 12.05
N HIS A 8 -35.00 -1.77 11.68
CA HIS A 8 -36.08 -2.71 11.29
C HIS A 8 -37.08 -2.96 12.44
N GLN A 9 -36.59 -3.17 13.66
CA GLN A 9 -37.47 -3.36 14.85
C GLN A 9 -38.31 -2.11 15.13
N ARG A 10 -37.81 -0.91 14.83
CA ARG A 10 -38.58 0.34 14.98
C ARG A 10 -39.61 0.57 13.87
N GLY A 11 -39.59 -0.23 12.82
CA GLY A 11 -40.43 -0.02 11.65
C GLY A 11 -39.95 1.09 10.73
N ASP A 12 -38.68 1.49 10.84
CA ASP A 12 -38.09 2.52 9.97
C ASP A 12 -38.03 1.99 8.52
N LYS A 13 -38.21 2.89 7.55
CA LYS A 13 -38.08 2.55 6.14
C LYS A 13 -36.61 2.35 5.76
N ILE A 14 -36.23 1.11 5.51
CA ILE A 14 -34.88 0.75 5.07
C ILE A 14 -34.89 0.54 3.56
N MET A 15 -33.96 1.19 2.85
CA MET A 15 -33.80 1.09 1.40
C MET A 15 -32.39 0.57 1.10
N ALA A 16 -32.29 -0.35 0.14
CA ALA A 16 -31.01 -0.77 -0.42
C ALA A 16 -30.63 0.15 -1.58
N TYR A 17 -29.38 0.61 -1.58
CA TYR A 17 -28.79 1.32 -2.70
C TYR A 17 -27.73 0.42 -3.37
N ASN A 18 -27.90 0.14 -4.65
CA ASN A 18 -26.95 -0.66 -5.41
C ASN A 18 -25.81 0.24 -5.90
N TYR A 19 -24.69 0.21 -5.21
CA TYR A 19 -23.50 0.98 -5.55
C TYR A 19 -22.82 0.40 -6.81
N GLN A 20 -22.50 1.30 -7.77
CA GLN A 20 -21.82 0.96 -9.01
C GLN A 20 -20.40 1.57 -8.99
N GLY A 21 -19.49 1.00 -8.25
CA GLY A 21 -18.12 1.50 -8.15
C GLY A 21 -17.22 0.49 -7.44
N TYR A 22 -15.94 0.81 -7.36
CA TYR A 22 -14.99 -0.03 -6.65
C TYR A 22 -15.33 -0.09 -5.16
N TRP A 23 -15.45 -1.30 -4.65
CA TRP A 23 -15.59 -1.58 -3.23
C TRP A 23 -14.88 -2.88 -2.89
N LYS A 24 -14.02 -2.89 -1.89
CA LYS A 24 -13.33 -4.08 -1.43
C LYS A 24 -13.30 -4.15 0.09
N ASP A 25 -13.63 -5.30 0.65
CA ASP A 25 -13.47 -5.59 2.07
C ASP A 25 -12.04 -6.04 2.34
N VAL A 26 -11.33 -5.33 3.22
CA VAL A 26 -9.95 -5.63 3.60
C VAL A 26 -9.84 -6.23 5.01
N GLY A 27 -10.83 -7.01 5.40
CA GLY A 27 -10.92 -7.63 6.72
C GLY A 27 -9.89 -8.74 7.02
N THR A 28 -9.06 -9.14 6.07
CA THR A 28 -7.99 -10.15 6.23
C THR A 28 -6.67 -9.65 5.66
N LEU A 29 -5.53 -10.23 6.11
CA LEU A 29 -4.20 -9.91 5.57
C LEU A 29 -4.11 -10.18 4.07
N SER A 30 -4.72 -11.26 3.59
CA SER A 30 -4.76 -11.58 2.15
C SER A 30 -5.52 -10.52 1.37
N ALA A 31 -6.71 -10.12 1.83
CA ALA A 31 -7.51 -9.08 1.18
C ALA A 31 -6.80 -7.70 1.20
N TYR A 32 -6.09 -7.38 2.27
CA TYR A 32 -5.27 -6.18 2.36
C TYR A 32 -4.12 -6.22 1.34
N TRP A 33 -3.40 -7.34 1.26
CA TRP A 33 -2.32 -7.53 0.30
C TRP A 33 -2.84 -7.42 -1.14
N GLU A 34 -3.91 -8.12 -1.47
CA GLU A 34 -4.54 -8.08 -2.80
C GLU A 34 -4.98 -6.67 -3.19
N ALA A 35 -5.65 -5.93 -2.28
CA ALA A 35 -6.10 -4.57 -2.53
C ALA A 35 -4.94 -3.62 -2.87
N ASN A 36 -3.77 -3.81 -2.24
CA ASN A 36 -2.58 -3.02 -2.54
C ASN A 36 -1.94 -3.42 -3.88
N MET A 37 -1.90 -4.71 -4.19
CA MET A 37 -1.35 -5.19 -5.47
C MET A 37 -2.20 -4.74 -6.67
N GLU A 38 -3.51 -4.69 -6.53
CA GLU A 38 -4.42 -4.16 -7.56
C GLU A 38 -4.12 -2.70 -7.95
N LEU A 39 -3.53 -1.90 -7.05
CA LEU A 39 -3.16 -0.52 -7.34
C LEU A 39 -1.96 -0.40 -8.31
N ILE A 40 -1.17 -1.48 -8.45
CA ILE A 40 0.02 -1.51 -9.31
C ILE A 40 -0.33 -1.85 -10.76
N ASP A 41 -1.52 -2.37 -11.02
CA ASP A 41 -1.98 -2.71 -12.35
C ASP A 41 -1.92 -1.52 -13.31
N ILE A 42 -1.68 -1.77 -14.59
CA ILE A 42 -1.57 -0.74 -15.64
C ILE A 42 -2.86 0.08 -15.75
N ILE A 43 -4.00 -0.55 -15.53
CA ILE A 43 -5.33 0.09 -15.48
C ILE A 43 -6.00 -0.39 -14.20
N PRO A 44 -5.67 0.21 -13.05
CA PRO A 44 -6.29 -0.20 -11.79
C PRO A 44 -7.78 0.15 -11.80
N GLU A 45 -8.61 -0.74 -11.28
CA GLU A 45 -10.04 -0.47 -11.12
C GLU A 45 -10.28 0.70 -10.15
N PHE A 46 -9.40 0.86 -9.15
CA PHE A 46 -9.33 2.00 -8.26
C PHE A 46 -8.15 2.91 -8.62
N ASN A 47 -8.45 4.09 -9.15
CA ASN A 47 -7.43 5.04 -9.61
C ASN A 47 -7.03 6.03 -8.50
N LEU A 48 -5.80 5.94 -8.01
CA LEU A 48 -5.24 6.89 -7.04
C LEU A 48 -5.03 8.31 -7.62
N TYR A 49 -4.97 8.43 -8.94
CA TYR A 49 -4.70 9.69 -9.67
C TYR A 49 -5.98 10.36 -10.18
N GLU A 50 -7.16 9.98 -9.63
CA GLU A 50 -8.44 10.57 -10.01
C GLU A 50 -8.47 12.06 -9.68
N GLU A 51 -8.61 12.91 -10.70
CA GLU A 51 -8.57 14.37 -10.55
C GLU A 51 -9.88 14.96 -10.04
N PHE A 52 -11.01 14.33 -10.41
CA PHE A 52 -12.35 14.84 -10.08
C PHE A 52 -12.81 14.43 -8.69
N TRP A 53 -12.24 13.36 -8.13
CA TRP A 53 -12.56 12.90 -6.79
C TRP A 53 -11.28 12.53 -6.02
N ARG A 54 -10.56 13.55 -5.62
CA ARG A 54 -9.32 13.37 -4.87
C ARG A 54 -9.58 12.86 -3.47
N ILE A 55 -8.81 11.86 -3.06
CA ILE A 55 -8.79 11.38 -1.68
C ILE A 55 -7.72 12.16 -0.93
N TYR A 56 -8.15 12.89 0.10
CA TYR A 56 -7.24 13.67 0.95
C TYR A 56 -6.87 12.88 2.19
N THR A 57 -5.60 12.92 2.55
CA THR A 57 -5.07 12.32 3.77
C THR A 57 -4.09 13.29 4.42
N LYS A 58 -3.74 13.04 5.67
CA LYS A 58 -2.66 13.79 6.31
C LYS A 58 -1.33 13.37 5.68
N THR A 59 -0.62 14.32 5.09
CA THR A 59 0.73 14.13 4.55
C THR A 59 1.70 15.00 5.33
N ASP A 60 2.83 14.43 5.73
CA ASP A 60 3.94 15.20 6.26
C ASP A 60 4.76 15.76 5.08
N VAL A 61 5.38 16.94 5.28
CA VAL A 61 6.27 17.54 4.27
C VAL A 61 7.62 16.83 4.36
N ILE A 62 7.84 15.87 3.47
CA ILE A 62 9.07 15.09 3.36
C ILE A 62 9.65 15.25 1.94
N PRO A 63 10.97 15.04 1.76
CA PRO A 63 11.59 15.18 0.44
C PRO A 63 11.01 14.14 -0.56
N PRO A 64 11.20 14.38 -1.88
CA PRO A 64 10.88 13.38 -2.88
C PRO A 64 11.64 12.07 -2.66
N GLN A 65 11.15 10.99 -3.27
CA GLN A 65 11.84 9.71 -3.28
C GLN A 65 13.17 9.78 -4.06
N TYR A 66 14.15 9.01 -3.61
CA TYR A 66 15.47 8.90 -4.23
C TYR A 66 15.73 7.48 -4.72
N PHE A 67 16.25 7.36 -5.93
CA PHE A 67 16.70 6.11 -6.52
C PHE A 67 18.19 6.20 -6.87
N SER A 68 19.00 5.28 -6.36
CA SER A 68 20.42 5.23 -6.69
C SER A 68 20.66 4.78 -8.14
N ALA A 69 21.83 5.06 -8.69
CA ALA A 69 22.17 4.68 -10.06
C ALA A 69 22.15 3.17 -10.30
N ASP A 70 22.41 2.37 -9.26
CA ASP A 70 22.47 0.92 -9.33
C ASP A 70 21.14 0.24 -8.89
N SER A 71 20.17 1.03 -8.43
CA SER A 71 18.86 0.49 -8.03
C SER A 71 18.06 -0.01 -9.23
N LYS A 72 17.27 -1.04 -9.00
CA LYS A 72 16.34 -1.58 -10.00
C LYS A 72 14.92 -1.46 -9.50
N VAL A 73 14.09 -0.74 -10.23
CA VAL A 73 12.70 -0.48 -9.86
C VAL A 73 11.80 -0.88 -11.02
N ASN A 74 10.83 -1.74 -10.77
CA ASN A 74 9.88 -2.20 -11.77
C ASN A 74 8.48 -2.37 -11.18
N ALA A 75 7.48 -1.72 -11.78
CA ALA A 75 6.06 -1.82 -11.39
C ALA A 75 5.83 -1.61 -9.88
N CYS A 76 6.21 -0.46 -9.34
CA CYS A 76 6.07 -0.15 -7.92
C CYS A 76 5.34 1.17 -7.70
N ILE A 77 4.61 1.27 -6.60
CA ILE A 77 4.15 2.53 -6.01
C ILE A 77 5.11 2.86 -4.86
N VAL A 78 5.70 4.05 -4.89
CA VAL A 78 6.72 4.45 -3.92
C VAL A 78 6.35 5.78 -3.29
N GLY A 79 6.29 5.82 -1.97
CA GLY A 79 5.99 7.02 -1.19
C GLY A 79 7.14 8.01 -1.11
N ASP A 80 6.82 9.25 -0.79
CA ASP A 80 7.79 10.32 -0.62
C ASP A 80 8.82 10.02 0.48
N GLY A 81 10.03 10.59 0.39
CA GLY A 81 11.11 10.39 1.36
C GLY A 81 11.74 8.99 1.33
N THR A 82 11.34 8.13 0.42
CA THR A 82 11.89 6.77 0.30
C THR A 82 13.22 6.79 -0.45
N GLU A 83 14.19 6.04 0.06
CA GLU A 83 15.51 5.87 -0.55
C GLU A 83 15.70 4.41 -1.01
N VAL A 84 15.96 4.21 -2.30
CA VAL A 84 16.12 2.87 -2.89
C VAL A 84 17.53 2.71 -3.43
N TYR A 85 18.31 1.85 -2.79
CA TYR A 85 19.65 1.44 -3.22
C TYR A 85 19.69 0.00 -3.71
N GLY A 86 18.63 -0.79 -3.44
CA GLY A 86 18.48 -2.19 -3.83
C GLY A 86 17.55 -2.40 -5.04
N GLU A 87 16.90 -3.54 -5.06
CA GLU A 87 15.98 -3.94 -6.12
C GLU A 87 14.55 -4.08 -5.57
N ILE A 88 13.58 -3.43 -6.22
CA ILE A 88 12.16 -3.54 -5.86
C ILE A 88 11.33 -3.83 -7.11
N SER A 89 10.39 -4.76 -7.01
CA SER A 89 9.48 -5.10 -8.11
C SER A 89 8.10 -5.50 -7.60
N ASN A 90 7.08 -5.10 -8.36
CA ASN A 90 5.67 -5.39 -8.09
C ASN A 90 5.30 -5.19 -6.61
N SER A 91 5.63 -4.03 -6.06
CA SER A 91 5.53 -3.77 -4.62
C SER A 91 5.00 -2.37 -4.31
N VAL A 92 4.36 -2.23 -3.16
CA VAL A 92 3.91 -0.96 -2.62
C VAL A 92 4.83 -0.57 -1.46
N ILE A 93 5.52 0.54 -1.61
CA ILE A 93 6.51 1.04 -0.66
C ILE A 93 5.98 2.34 -0.05
N GLY A 94 5.84 2.36 1.26
CA GLY A 94 5.39 3.52 2.03
C GLY A 94 6.39 4.67 2.04
N ALA A 95 6.03 5.73 2.73
CA ALA A 95 6.86 6.93 2.87
C ALA A 95 8.03 6.71 3.82
N GLY A 96 9.19 7.34 3.53
CA GLY A 96 10.38 7.30 4.39
C GLY A 96 11.03 5.93 4.55
N VAL A 97 10.79 5.00 3.62
CA VAL A 97 11.39 3.67 3.62
C VAL A 97 12.81 3.72 3.09
N VAL A 98 13.71 2.93 3.66
CA VAL A 98 15.07 2.76 3.15
C VAL A 98 15.26 1.33 2.69
N ILE A 99 15.58 1.13 1.41
CA ILE A 99 15.95 -0.16 0.83
C ILE A 99 17.46 -0.15 0.60
N GLU A 100 18.22 -0.82 1.45
CA GLU A 100 19.68 -0.81 1.40
C GLU A 100 20.21 -1.62 0.20
N GLU A 101 21.49 -1.40 -0.12
CA GLU A 101 22.20 -2.02 -1.23
C GLU A 101 22.13 -3.56 -1.20
N GLY A 102 21.81 -4.19 -2.33
CA GLY A 102 21.70 -5.64 -2.43
C GLY A 102 20.44 -6.23 -1.78
N ALA A 103 19.59 -5.42 -1.16
CA ALA A 103 18.27 -5.86 -0.72
C ALA A 103 17.33 -6.07 -1.93
N VAL A 104 16.46 -7.08 -1.85
CA VAL A 104 15.50 -7.43 -2.90
C VAL A 104 14.11 -7.52 -2.30
N VAL A 105 13.17 -6.74 -2.85
CA VAL A 105 11.77 -6.73 -2.41
C VAL A 105 10.87 -7.02 -3.60
N THR A 106 10.07 -8.07 -3.52
CA THR A 106 9.17 -8.51 -4.59
C THR A 106 7.78 -8.83 -4.06
N ASN A 107 6.74 -8.46 -4.82
CA ASN A 107 5.33 -8.78 -4.51
C ASN A 107 4.94 -8.43 -3.06
N SER A 108 5.44 -7.32 -2.51
CA SER A 108 5.37 -7.03 -1.09
C SER A 108 4.86 -5.63 -0.78
N ILE A 109 4.38 -5.46 0.43
CA ILE A 109 3.96 -4.17 0.98
C ILE A 109 4.92 -3.82 2.11
N ILE A 110 5.61 -2.69 1.99
CA ILE A 110 6.49 -2.15 3.02
C ILE A 110 5.87 -0.87 3.56
N MET A 111 5.50 -0.86 4.83
CA MET A 111 4.87 0.30 5.45
C MET A 111 5.91 1.39 5.81
N ASN A 112 5.42 2.55 6.22
CA ASN A 112 6.22 3.77 6.41
C ASN A 112 7.41 3.58 7.38
N ASN A 113 8.47 4.35 7.15
CA ASN A 113 9.64 4.46 8.03
C ASN A 113 10.34 3.12 8.33
N THR A 114 10.22 2.16 7.42
CA THR A 114 10.82 0.83 7.55
C THR A 114 12.17 0.78 6.84
N VAL A 115 13.11 0.03 7.39
CA VAL A 115 14.44 -0.16 6.80
C VAL A 115 14.62 -1.62 6.40
N ILE A 116 14.83 -1.86 5.10
CA ILE A 116 15.21 -3.18 4.59
C ILE A 116 16.72 -3.20 4.45
N LYS A 117 17.37 -3.95 5.33
CA LYS A 117 18.84 -4.00 5.46
C LYS A 117 19.50 -4.71 4.29
N LYS A 118 20.76 -4.38 4.10
CA LYS A 118 21.62 -4.94 3.06
C LYS A 118 21.50 -6.45 2.91
N GLY A 119 21.23 -6.91 1.68
CA GLY A 119 21.11 -8.31 1.34
C GLY A 119 19.83 -9.01 1.78
N ALA A 120 18.92 -8.35 2.48
CA ALA A 120 17.63 -8.93 2.86
C ALA A 120 16.77 -9.24 1.62
N LYS A 121 16.05 -10.35 1.66
CA LYS A 121 15.13 -10.78 0.60
C LYS A 121 13.73 -10.85 1.16
N ILE A 122 12.85 -10.02 0.63
CA ILE A 122 11.45 -9.92 1.03
C ILE A 122 10.59 -10.31 -0.17
N GLU A 123 9.77 -11.33 0.00
CA GLU A 123 8.87 -11.81 -1.04
C GLU A 123 7.47 -12.08 -0.48
N LYS A 124 6.44 -11.63 -1.20
CA LYS A 124 5.02 -11.84 -0.89
C LYS A 124 4.69 -11.59 0.59
N SER A 125 5.17 -10.48 1.11
CA SER A 125 5.11 -10.15 2.53
C SER A 125 4.51 -8.78 2.78
N ILE A 126 4.02 -8.58 4.00
CA ILE A 126 3.60 -7.27 4.52
C ILE A 126 4.55 -6.96 5.68
N ILE A 127 5.33 -5.90 5.56
CA ILE A 127 6.23 -5.43 6.63
C ILE A 127 5.60 -4.19 7.26
N ALA A 128 5.41 -4.24 8.58
CA ALA A 128 4.81 -3.16 9.36
C ALA A 128 5.69 -1.89 9.37
N GLU A 129 5.12 -0.79 9.79
CA GLU A 129 5.82 0.48 9.90
C GLU A 129 6.92 0.46 10.98
N SER A 130 7.98 1.23 10.75
CA SER A 130 9.08 1.43 11.71
C SER A 130 9.80 0.13 12.11
N VAL A 131 9.94 -0.80 11.18
CA VAL A 131 10.62 -2.08 11.36
C VAL A 131 11.97 -2.08 10.66
N GLU A 132 12.96 -2.80 11.21
CA GLU A 132 14.19 -3.16 10.52
C GLU A 132 14.15 -4.64 10.12
N ALA A 133 14.11 -4.92 8.80
CA ALA A 133 14.19 -6.28 8.28
C ALA A 133 15.62 -6.61 7.89
N VAL A 134 16.16 -7.67 8.47
CA VAL A 134 17.54 -8.12 8.28
C VAL A 134 17.63 -9.45 7.55
N SER A 135 18.73 -9.71 6.85
CA SER A 135 19.08 -11.05 6.36
C SER A 135 19.72 -11.87 7.49
N TYR A 136 19.33 -13.14 7.63
CA TYR A 136 20.05 -14.11 8.43
C TYR A 136 20.93 -15.01 7.56
#